data_9a751acbbc34ea6234a61717de7cbb6c
#
_entry.id   9a751acbbc34ea6234a61717de7cbb6c
#
_cell.length_a   1.000
_cell.length_b   1.000
_cell.length_c   1.000
_cell.angle_alpha   90.00
_cell.angle_beta   90.00
_cell.angle_gamma   90.00
#
_symmetry.space_group_name_H-M   'P 1'
#
loop_
_entity.id
_entity.type
_entity.pdbx_description
1 polymer ?
#
loop_
_entity_poly.entity_id
_entity_poly.type
_entity_poly.pdbx_seq_one_letter_code
_entity_poly.pdbx_strand_id
1 'polypeptide(L)'
;LLTIRTRHEGTLFCPPIGHRQERGDYMESWQPHPMPPHTLQRAKEVAAKVTEALGGAGIFGVELFIVGEDVVFSEVSPRPHDTGMVTMITQDMSQFELHVRAILGLPI
;
A
#
# COMPACT_ATOMS: atom_id res chain seq x y z
N LEU A 1 -1.16 -3.16 0.89
CA LEU A 1 0.06 -2.38 1.17
C LEU A 1 0.07 -1.14 0.29
N LEU A 2 -0.07 0.05 0.91
CA LEU A 2 0.06 1.31 0.19
C LEU A 2 1.52 1.49 -0.20
N THR A 3 1.75 1.62 -1.49
CA THR A 3 3.07 1.71 -2.10
C THR A 3 3.18 3.05 -2.82
N ILE A 4 4.21 3.82 -2.51
CA ILE A 4 4.40 5.15 -3.07
C ILE A 4 5.60 5.13 -4.01
N ARG A 5 5.36 5.41 -5.29
CA ARG A 5 6.44 5.59 -6.25
C ARG A 5 6.75 7.08 -6.35
N THR A 6 7.98 7.42 -6.05
CA THR A 6 8.45 8.81 -6.07
C THR A 6 9.44 9.01 -7.21
N ARG A 7 9.64 10.29 -7.59
CA ARG A 7 10.61 10.64 -8.64
C ARG A 7 12.04 10.68 -8.14
N HIS A 8 12.23 10.95 -6.84
CA HIS A 8 13.55 11.23 -6.27
C HIS A 8 13.95 10.34 -5.10
N GLU A 9 12.99 9.68 -4.46
CA GLU A 9 13.22 8.89 -3.25
C GLU A 9 13.03 7.38 -3.44
N GLY A 10 12.77 6.95 -4.67
CA GLY A 10 12.49 5.53 -4.96
C GLY A 10 11.08 5.12 -4.55
N THR A 11 10.91 3.85 -4.27
CA THR A 11 9.63 3.29 -3.85
C THR A 11 9.57 3.20 -2.33
N LEU A 12 8.53 3.80 -1.75
CA LEU A 12 8.30 3.83 -0.31
C LEU A 12 7.04 3.05 0.03
N PHE A 13 6.94 2.60 1.27
CA PHE A 13 5.81 1.81 1.74
C PHE A 13 5.24 2.39 3.02
N CYS A 14 3.92 2.46 3.12
CA CYS A 14 3.26 2.69 4.39
C CYS A 14 3.30 1.40 5.23
N PRO A 15 3.12 1.49 6.55
CA PRO A 15 2.91 0.29 7.36
C PRO A 15 1.77 -0.54 6.78
N PRO A 16 1.84 -1.88 6.84
CA PRO A 16 0.82 -2.72 6.21
C PRO A 16 -0.55 -2.50 6.82
N ILE A 17 -1.57 -2.52 5.97
CA ILE A 17 -2.96 -2.33 6.38
C ILE A 17 -3.68 -3.67 6.23
N GLY A 18 -4.31 -4.13 7.30
CA GLY A 18 -5.23 -5.23 7.24
C GLY A 18 -6.63 -4.73 6.94
N HIS A 19 -7.41 -5.51 6.22
CA HIS A 19 -8.81 -5.17 5.97
C HIS A 19 -9.67 -6.41 5.86
N ARG A 20 -10.97 -6.23 6.10
CA ARG A 20 -11.97 -7.28 6.00
C ARG A 20 -13.04 -6.87 5.02
N GLN A 21 -13.40 -7.80 4.15
CA GLN A 21 -14.48 -7.63 3.18
C GLN A 21 -15.50 -8.75 3.38
N GLU A 22 -16.77 -8.43 3.17
CA GLU A 22 -17.86 -9.42 3.14
C GLU A 22 -18.64 -9.22 1.85
N ARG A 23 -18.82 -10.29 1.08
CA ARG A 23 -19.54 -10.27 -0.20
C ARG A 23 -19.04 -9.22 -1.17
N GLY A 24 -17.71 -8.97 -1.14
CA GLY A 24 -17.09 -7.95 -1.97
C GLY A 24 -17.15 -6.52 -1.42
N ASP A 25 -17.90 -6.30 -0.34
CA ASP A 25 -18.01 -4.99 0.28
C ASP A 25 -16.94 -4.79 1.36
N TYR A 26 -16.32 -3.62 1.35
CA TYR A 26 -15.37 -3.20 2.38
C TYR A 26 -16.09 -3.05 3.72
N MET A 27 -15.56 -3.67 4.77
CA MET A 27 -16.16 -3.63 6.12
C MET A 27 -15.31 -2.85 7.10
N GLU A 28 -14.02 -3.14 7.20
CA GLU A 28 -13.13 -2.45 8.14
C GLU A 28 -11.67 -2.56 7.71
N SER A 29 -10.84 -1.63 8.18
CA SER A 29 -9.40 -1.72 8.03
C SER A 29 -8.69 -1.24 9.31
N TRP A 30 -7.44 -1.68 9.47
CA TRP A 30 -6.58 -1.32 10.59
C TRP A 30 -5.13 -1.23 10.15
N GLN A 31 -4.34 -0.43 10.89
CA GLN A 31 -2.93 -0.21 10.57
C GLN A 31 -2.16 0.00 11.88
N PRO A 32 -1.01 -0.64 12.09
CA PRO A 32 -0.40 -1.63 11.19
C PRO A 32 -1.02 -3.01 11.35
N HIS A 33 -0.94 -3.83 10.30
CA HIS A 33 -1.31 -5.23 10.38
C HIS A 33 -0.10 -6.05 10.82
N PRO A 34 -0.17 -6.80 11.94
CA PRO A 34 0.96 -7.59 12.41
C PRO A 34 1.32 -8.71 11.44
N MET A 35 2.61 -8.84 11.13
CA MET A 35 3.10 -9.97 10.34
C MET A 35 4.59 -10.18 10.59
N PRO A 36 5.11 -11.40 10.37
CA PRO A 36 6.54 -11.65 10.51
C PRO A 36 7.37 -10.79 9.56
N PRO A 37 8.59 -10.38 9.94
CA PRO A 37 9.44 -9.52 9.11
C PRO A 37 9.70 -10.07 7.71
N HIS A 38 9.90 -11.38 7.56
CA HIS A 38 10.15 -11.97 6.24
C HIS A 38 8.91 -11.95 5.35
N THR A 39 7.71 -12.09 5.94
CA THR A 39 6.45 -11.97 5.20
C THR A 39 6.25 -10.53 4.72
N LEU A 40 6.52 -9.56 5.58
CA LEU A 40 6.45 -8.15 5.21
C LEU A 40 7.45 -7.81 4.10
N GLN A 41 8.68 -8.32 4.20
CA GLN A 41 9.69 -8.11 3.16
C GLN A 41 9.22 -8.69 1.82
N ARG A 42 8.64 -9.87 1.84
CA ARG A 42 8.10 -10.49 0.62
C ARG A 42 6.93 -9.69 0.04
N ALA A 43 6.06 -9.16 0.90
CA ALA A 43 4.95 -8.30 0.48
C ALA A 43 5.47 -7.05 -0.21
N LYS A 44 6.51 -6.41 0.34
CA LYS A 44 7.15 -5.24 -0.28
C LYS A 44 7.77 -5.56 -1.62
N GLU A 45 8.43 -6.72 -1.75
CA GLU A 45 9.02 -7.15 -3.02
C GLU A 45 7.96 -7.33 -4.11
N VAL A 46 6.85 -7.97 -3.78
CA VAL A 46 5.73 -8.15 -4.71
C VAL A 46 5.14 -6.80 -5.12
N ALA A 47 4.88 -5.93 -4.15
CA ALA A 47 4.31 -4.61 -4.40
C ALA A 47 5.25 -3.75 -5.25
N ALA A 48 6.55 -3.79 -4.99
CA ALA A 48 7.53 -3.05 -5.77
C ALA A 48 7.56 -3.51 -7.23
N LYS A 49 7.55 -4.82 -7.46
CA LYS A 49 7.55 -5.38 -8.82
C LYS A 49 6.30 -5.00 -9.60
N VAL A 50 5.13 -5.12 -8.97
CA VAL A 50 3.85 -4.81 -9.60
C VAL A 50 3.76 -3.34 -9.96
N THR A 51 4.10 -2.45 -9.04
CA THR A 51 4.01 -1.00 -9.28
C THR A 51 5.10 -0.51 -10.25
N GLU A 52 6.27 -1.12 -10.23
CA GLU A 52 7.33 -0.82 -11.19
C GLU A 52 6.89 -1.18 -12.62
N ALA A 53 6.22 -2.31 -12.79
CA ALA A 53 5.70 -2.72 -14.10
C ALA A 53 4.64 -1.75 -14.63
N LEU A 54 3.83 -1.15 -13.76
CA LEU A 54 2.84 -0.14 -14.14
C LEU A 54 3.49 1.22 -14.45
N GLY A 55 4.53 1.57 -13.73
CA GLY A 55 5.25 2.84 -13.91
C GLY A 55 4.50 4.04 -13.32
N GLY A 56 5.09 5.22 -13.51
CA GLY A 56 4.53 6.47 -13.01
C GLY A 56 4.87 6.77 -11.56
N ALA A 57 4.49 7.96 -11.10
CA ALA A 57 4.65 8.40 -9.71
C ALA A 57 3.26 8.57 -9.08
N GLY A 58 3.17 8.30 -7.79
CA GLY A 58 1.91 8.38 -7.06
C GLY A 58 1.76 7.23 -6.08
N ILE A 59 0.58 7.11 -5.52
CA ILE A 59 0.27 6.03 -4.59
C ILE A 59 -0.45 4.90 -5.31
N PHE A 60 -0.15 3.67 -4.88
CA PHE A 60 -0.79 2.46 -5.39
C PHE A 60 -1.31 1.66 -4.20
N GLY A 61 -2.58 1.28 -4.25
CA GLY A 61 -3.15 0.33 -3.30
C GLY A 61 -2.93 -1.08 -3.81
N VAL A 62 -1.98 -1.80 -3.23
CA VAL A 62 -1.66 -3.18 -3.63
C VAL A 62 -2.33 -4.13 -2.67
N GLU A 63 -3.27 -4.93 -3.17
CA GLU A 63 -3.95 -5.96 -2.39
C GLU A 63 -3.23 -7.28 -2.52
N LEU A 64 -2.97 -7.89 -1.36
CA LEU A 64 -2.25 -9.14 -1.26
C LEU A 64 -3.01 -10.10 -0.34
N PHE A 65 -2.92 -11.39 -0.63
CA PHE A 65 -3.36 -12.43 0.29
C PHE A 65 -2.15 -13.05 0.97
N ILE A 66 -2.25 -13.21 2.28
CA ILE A 66 -1.23 -13.92 3.07
C ILE A 66 -1.80 -15.30 3.37
N VAL A 67 -1.16 -16.33 2.83
CA VAL A 67 -1.56 -17.72 3.03
C VAL A 67 -0.39 -18.45 3.69
N GLY A 68 -0.46 -18.60 5.02
CA GLY A 68 0.68 -19.08 5.81
C GLY A 68 1.83 -18.10 5.71
N GLU A 69 2.93 -18.48 5.09
CA GLU A 69 4.09 -17.63 4.84
C GLU A 69 4.13 -17.07 3.41
N ASP A 70 3.21 -17.54 2.56
CA ASP A 70 3.17 -17.12 1.16
C ASP A 70 2.42 -15.80 0.98
N VAL A 71 2.94 -14.97 0.10
CA VAL A 71 2.30 -13.71 -0.29
C VAL A 71 1.83 -13.83 -1.74
N VAL A 72 0.52 -13.70 -1.94
CA VAL A 72 -0.11 -13.83 -3.25
C VAL A 72 -0.69 -12.50 -3.69
N PHE A 73 -0.31 -12.02 -4.87
CA PHE A 73 -0.86 -10.80 -5.43
C PHE A 73 -2.33 -11.00 -5.83
N SER A 74 -3.17 -10.04 -5.45
CA SER A 74 -4.58 -10.02 -5.83
C SER A 74 -4.86 -8.94 -6.87
N GLU A 75 -4.77 -7.66 -6.48
CA GLU A 75 -5.02 -6.57 -7.40
C GLU A 75 -4.22 -5.31 -7.02
N VAL A 76 -4.14 -4.37 -7.95
CA VAL A 76 -3.49 -3.09 -7.73
C VAL A 76 -4.39 -1.97 -8.26
N SER A 77 -4.51 -0.90 -7.45
CA SER A 77 -5.23 0.31 -7.82
C SER A 77 -4.25 1.48 -7.83
N PRO A 78 -4.00 2.12 -8.98
CA PRO A 78 -3.04 3.24 -9.07
C PRO A 78 -3.68 4.55 -8.60
N ARG A 79 -4.19 4.55 -7.38
CA ARG A 79 -4.91 5.67 -6.76
C ARG A 79 -5.09 5.42 -5.27
N PRO A 80 -5.48 6.46 -4.48
CA PRO A 80 -5.94 6.22 -3.11
C PRO A 80 -7.05 5.16 -3.07
N HIS A 81 -7.02 4.31 -2.05
CA HIS A 81 -7.90 3.16 -1.93
C HIS A 81 -8.75 3.23 -0.66
N ASP A 82 -9.94 2.63 -0.67
CA ASP A 82 -10.84 2.63 0.51
C ASP A 82 -10.15 2.09 1.77
N THR A 83 -9.36 1.02 1.64
CA THR A 83 -8.62 0.45 2.76
C THR A 83 -7.60 1.43 3.35
N GLY A 84 -7.15 2.42 2.56
CA GLY A 84 -6.20 3.43 2.99
C GLY A 84 -6.80 4.58 3.79
N MET A 85 -8.12 4.63 3.95
CA MET A 85 -8.77 5.68 4.75
C MET A 85 -8.30 5.67 6.20
N VAL A 86 -7.87 4.54 6.73
CA VAL A 86 -7.32 4.43 8.08
C VAL A 86 -6.07 5.29 8.27
N THR A 87 -5.34 5.61 7.20
CA THR A 87 -4.13 6.46 7.27
C THR A 87 -4.42 7.88 7.74
N MET A 88 -5.67 8.31 7.69
CA MET A 88 -6.05 9.65 8.16
C MET A 88 -5.89 9.80 9.68
N ILE A 89 -5.87 8.68 10.43
CA ILE A 89 -5.76 8.68 11.89
C ILE A 89 -4.57 7.89 12.42
N THR A 90 -3.88 7.11 11.59
CA THR A 90 -2.83 6.18 12.03
C THR A 90 -1.42 6.59 11.64
N GLN A 91 -1.25 7.59 10.78
CA GLN A 91 0.06 8.06 10.35
C GLN A 91 0.06 9.56 10.11
N ASP A 92 1.26 10.18 10.10
CA ASP A 92 1.43 11.61 9.95
C ASP A 92 0.90 12.14 8.62
N MET A 93 1.16 11.41 7.53
CA MET A 93 0.66 11.75 6.21
C MET A 93 -0.37 10.72 5.77
N SER A 94 -1.58 11.17 5.44
CA SER A 94 -2.62 10.30 4.88
C SER A 94 -2.23 9.81 3.49
N GLN A 95 -2.94 8.80 2.98
CA GLN A 95 -2.75 8.33 1.62
C GLN A 95 -2.96 9.45 0.59
N PHE A 96 -3.87 10.37 0.86
CA PHE A 96 -4.17 11.48 -0.06
C PHE A 96 -2.99 12.46 -0.13
N GLU A 97 -2.41 12.81 1.01
CA GLU A 97 -1.25 13.69 1.05
C GLU A 97 -0.04 13.04 0.38
N LEU A 98 0.21 11.76 0.66
CA LEU A 98 1.30 11.01 0.05
C LEU A 98 1.16 10.96 -1.47
N HIS A 99 -0.05 10.75 -1.97
CA HIS A 99 -0.33 10.71 -3.40
C HIS A 99 -0.01 12.05 -4.07
N VAL A 100 -0.48 13.15 -3.48
CA VAL A 100 -0.21 14.49 -4.00
C VAL A 100 1.29 14.80 -3.99
N ARG A 101 1.99 14.50 -2.90
CA ARG A 101 3.44 14.72 -2.81
C ARG A 101 4.20 13.91 -3.86
N ALA A 102 3.83 12.65 -4.05
CA ALA A 102 4.47 11.79 -5.04
C ALA A 102 4.27 12.31 -6.47
N ILE A 103 3.06 12.70 -6.83
CA ILE A 103 2.74 13.24 -8.15
C ILE A 103 3.50 14.53 -8.41
N LEU A 104 3.57 15.42 -7.44
CA LEU A 104 4.24 16.71 -7.57
C LEU A 104 5.76 16.64 -7.40
N GLY A 105 6.30 15.49 -7.01
CA GLY A 105 7.72 15.33 -6.76
C GLY A 105 8.19 16.00 -5.48
N LEU A 106 7.30 16.19 -4.50
CA LEU A 106 7.63 16.80 -3.21
C LEU A 106 8.25 15.75 -2.27
N PRO A 107 9.12 16.18 -1.32
CA PRO A 107 9.68 15.26 -0.32
C PRO A 107 8.59 14.61 0.54
N ILE A 108 8.85 13.36 0.91
CA ILE A 108 7.96 12.61 1.79
C ILE A 108 8.63 12.37 3.13
#